data_31eb7a4f78d9724f009a61577796be0d
#
_entry.id   31eb7a4f78d9724f009a61577796be0d
#
_cell.length_a   1.000
_cell.length_b   1.000
_cell.length_c   1.000
_cell.angle_alpha   90.00
_cell.angle_beta   90.00
_cell.angle_gamma   90.00
#
_symmetry.space_group_name_H-M   'P 1'
#
loop_
_entity.id
_entity.type
_entity.pdbx_description
1 polymer ?
#
loop_
_entity_poly.entity_id
_entity_poly.type
_entity_poly.pdbx_seq_one_letter_code
_entity_poly.pdbx_strand_id
1 'polypeptide(L)'
;MLLAPVASPTASSNTHEAKLIWTLQRMAVQTRDIVAGKGEYSLGWHLINAFDKAGLGETARKMIYYSVHPLPLDTSSEEKMDVHPYGSWKDIKKLSAKYKVMVDIVLNHGSKKSKWFENFQKNKGVGKNFYFSLNKSINTSNVVRARSHKLLQKINTDKGIRYVWCTFSPDQIDFDYRNPEVLLMFLKIIKFISKKGPQIFRLDAVAFLWKRVGSNCINLDQTHAIIRLIRIFLEKISPNSFIVTETNLPFHENLSYFGNSDEAHLIYNFSLAPLIINMLIKGNSAAFRRWSMSMPPAKDTNCYLNFLATHDGIGLRPLEGILNDNDLQILLKTLSNFGSKFTYRKDKNNKKVVYEANISLYDALSGTINGKDNYSYNRFYCAHAIMLSYEGLPAFYIHSLFGTKNNLNLFNKTKITRSINRSTYDYADIKKMLKCNSSHTSKIFNNIIKLIKVRKNQA
;
A
#
# COMPACT_ATOMS: atom_id res chain seq x y z
N MET A 1 5.50 -7.37 -1.45
CA MET A 1 4.92 -7.23 -2.79
C MET A 1 6.05 -7.25 -3.80
N LEU A 2 5.99 -8.11 -4.81
CA LEU A 2 7.02 -8.31 -5.81
C LEU A 2 6.62 -7.62 -7.11
N LEU A 3 7.49 -6.83 -7.71
CA LEU A 3 7.26 -6.09 -8.95
C LEU A 3 8.09 -6.69 -10.08
N ALA A 4 7.50 -6.90 -11.25
CA ALA A 4 8.20 -7.34 -12.46
C ALA A 4 8.63 -6.12 -13.31
N PRO A 5 9.62 -6.27 -14.20
CA PRO A 5 10.13 -5.17 -15.03
C PRO A 5 9.09 -4.57 -15.94
N VAL A 6 9.16 -3.26 -16.11
CA VAL A 6 8.40 -2.51 -17.11
C VAL A 6 9.22 -2.45 -18.38
N ALA A 7 8.59 -2.67 -19.52
CA ALA A 7 9.15 -2.22 -20.79
C ALA A 7 9.18 -0.70 -20.80
N SER A 8 10.35 -0.14 -21.02
CA SER A 8 10.47 1.27 -21.35
C SER A 8 9.95 1.47 -22.78
N PRO A 9 9.01 2.40 -23.03
CA PRO A 9 8.84 2.90 -24.36
C PRO A 9 10.13 3.66 -24.70
N THR A 10 10.75 3.28 -25.78
CA THR A 10 11.80 3.97 -26.52
C THR A 10 12.22 5.34 -25.97
N ALA A 11 13.25 5.43 -25.16
CA ALA A 11 14.07 6.62 -25.03
C ALA A 11 15.33 6.34 -24.23
N SER A 12 16.42 6.76 -24.77
CA SER A 12 17.75 7.06 -24.25
C SER A 12 18.29 6.28 -23.05
N SER A 13 19.48 5.87 -23.19
CA SER A 13 20.39 4.98 -22.48
C SER A 13 20.50 5.09 -20.95
N ASN A 14 19.79 5.96 -20.27
CA ASN A 14 19.90 6.15 -18.81
C ASN A 14 18.73 5.57 -17.99
N THR A 15 17.77 4.94 -18.64
CA THR A 15 16.57 4.38 -18.00
C THR A 15 16.64 2.88 -17.74
N HIS A 16 17.80 2.27 -17.90
CA HIS A 16 18.01 0.84 -17.65
C HIS A 16 17.76 0.39 -16.21
N GLU A 17 17.77 1.33 -15.29
CA GLU A 17 17.67 1.03 -13.87
C GLU A 17 16.25 1.08 -13.29
N ALA A 18 15.30 1.69 -14.02
CA ALA A 18 13.90 1.73 -13.60
C ALA A 18 13.18 0.36 -13.76
N LYS A 19 13.88 -0.69 -14.16
CA LYS A 19 13.27 -1.88 -14.76
C LYS A 19 12.68 -2.89 -13.80
N LEU A 20 12.92 -2.80 -12.51
CA LEU A 20 12.37 -3.80 -11.60
C LEU A 20 12.05 -3.25 -10.21
N ILE A 21 10.80 -3.04 -9.99
CA ILE A 21 10.29 -2.71 -8.66
C ILE A 21 9.77 -4.00 -8.02
N TRP A 22 10.40 -4.43 -6.94
CA TRP A 22 9.91 -5.43 -6.02
C TRP A 22 9.36 -4.71 -4.81
N THR A 23 8.07 -4.72 -4.67
CA THR A 23 7.43 -4.17 -3.50
C THR A 23 6.96 -5.32 -2.63
N LEU A 24 7.53 -5.46 -1.46
CA LEU A 24 6.98 -6.28 -0.40
C LEU A 24 6.19 -5.37 0.52
N GLN A 25 4.92 -5.10 0.15
CA GLN A 25 4.08 -4.22 0.94
C GLN A 25 3.89 -4.77 2.34
N ARG A 26 4.37 -4.03 3.33
CA ARG A 26 4.28 -4.35 4.76
C ARG A 26 4.77 -5.75 5.18
N MET A 27 5.78 -6.28 4.55
CA MET A 27 6.47 -7.44 5.13
C MET A 27 6.95 -7.16 6.57
N ALA A 28 7.29 -5.93 6.91
CA ALA A 28 7.66 -5.58 8.28
C ALA A 28 6.52 -5.75 9.30
N VAL A 29 5.26 -5.54 8.90
CA VAL A 29 4.11 -5.79 9.79
C VAL A 29 3.73 -7.26 9.78
N GLN A 30 3.96 -7.97 8.67
CA GLN A 30 3.66 -9.39 8.54
C GLN A 30 4.83 -10.29 8.92
N THR A 31 6.07 -9.87 8.72
CA THR A 31 7.25 -10.54 9.30
C THR A 31 7.30 -10.43 10.80
N ARG A 32 6.70 -9.41 11.41
CA ARG A 32 6.50 -9.36 12.86
C ARG A 32 5.81 -10.61 13.40
N ASP A 33 4.90 -11.17 12.63
CA ASP A 33 4.11 -12.34 13.00
C ASP A 33 4.64 -13.65 12.40
N ILE A 34 5.56 -13.57 11.42
CA ILE A 34 6.12 -14.72 10.70
C ILE A 34 7.45 -15.19 11.31
N VAL A 35 8.21 -14.29 11.94
CA VAL A 35 9.55 -14.59 12.48
C VAL A 35 9.56 -14.48 14.00
N ALA A 36 8.66 -15.17 14.67
CA ALA A 36 8.82 -15.46 16.10
C ALA A 36 9.86 -16.59 16.36
N GLY A 37 10.56 -17.03 15.35
CA GLY A 37 11.64 -18.01 15.42
C GLY A 37 12.99 -17.34 15.34
N LYS A 38 13.83 -17.56 16.32
CA LYS A 38 15.23 -17.13 16.44
C LYS A 38 16.01 -17.37 15.13
N GLY A 39 16.62 -16.35 14.59
CA GLY A 39 17.74 -16.48 13.66
C GLY A 39 17.48 -15.94 12.25
N GLU A 40 18.26 -14.98 11.92
CA GLU A 40 18.83 -14.63 10.62
C GLU A 40 17.90 -14.72 9.41
N TYR A 41 17.46 -13.57 8.92
CA TYR A 41 16.86 -13.31 7.61
C TYR A 41 15.33 -13.29 7.52
N SER A 42 14.83 -12.13 7.14
CA SER A 42 13.42 -11.90 6.86
C SER A 42 12.91 -12.80 5.73
N LEU A 43 11.61 -13.11 5.73
CA LEU A 43 10.92 -13.82 4.65
C LEU A 43 11.25 -13.23 3.27
N GLY A 44 11.52 -11.90 3.19
CA GLY A 44 12.00 -11.23 2.00
C GLY A 44 13.27 -11.82 1.44
N TRP A 45 14.27 -12.06 2.25
CA TRP A 45 15.53 -12.66 1.84
C TRP A 45 15.36 -14.08 1.29
N HIS A 46 14.49 -14.86 1.91
CA HIS A 46 14.26 -16.24 1.48
C HIS A 46 13.41 -16.33 0.20
N LEU A 47 12.47 -15.42 0.02
CA LEU A 47 11.74 -15.27 -1.24
C LEU A 47 12.69 -14.89 -2.36
N ILE A 48 13.58 -13.95 -2.13
CA ILE A 48 14.59 -13.53 -3.10
C ILE A 48 15.46 -14.73 -3.51
N ASN A 49 15.94 -15.51 -2.55
CA ASN A 49 16.71 -16.73 -2.84
C ASN A 49 15.89 -17.77 -3.61
N ALA A 50 14.59 -17.89 -3.35
CA ALA A 50 13.71 -18.76 -4.12
C ALA A 50 13.55 -18.28 -5.57
N PHE A 51 13.45 -16.95 -5.78
CA PHE A 51 13.42 -16.36 -7.11
C PHE A 51 14.76 -16.50 -7.86
N ASP A 52 15.89 -16.39 -7.16
CA ASP A 52 17.22 -16.63 -7.72
C ASP A 52 17.38 -18.09 -8.20
N LYS A 53 16.97 -19.05 -7.37
CA LYS A 53 16.96 -20.47 -7.73
C LYS A 53 15.99 -20.80 -8.86
N ALA A 54 14.93 -20.01 -9.05
CA ALA A 54 14.00 -20.13 -10.16
C ALA A 54 14.54 -19.54 -11.48
N GLY A 55 15.78 -19.04 -11.52
CA GLY A 55 16.42 -18.52 -12.72
C GLY A 55 15.83 -17.19 -13.24
N LEU A 56 15.21 -16.42 -12.36
CA LEU A 56 14.75 -15.07 -12.67
C LEU A 56 15.92 -14.07 -12.55
N GLY A 57 16.94 -14.26 -13.33
CA GLY A 57 18.20 -13.57 -13.49
C GLY A 57 18.34 -12.15 -12.90
N GLU A 58 19.52 -11.59 -12.95
CA GLU A 58 19.92 -10.31 -12.32
C GLU A 58 18.93 -9.15 -12.44
N THR A 59 18.13 -9.12 -13.50
CA THR A 59 17.16 -8.06 -13.76
C THR A 59 15.90 -8.17 -12.86
N ALA A 60 15.48 -9.38 -12.43
CA ALA A 60 14.33 -9.57 -11.53
C ALA A 60 14.62 -9.23 -10.06
N ARG A 61 15.87 -8.97 -9.71
CA ARG A 61 16.38 -8.83 -8.34
C ARG A 61 16.25 -7.45 -7.71
N LYS A 62 15.76 -6.43 -8.42
CA LYS A 62 16.18 -5.06 -8.06
C LYS A 62 15.24 -4.25 -7.19
N MET A 63 14.05 -4.71 -6.79
CA MET A 63 13.17 -3.90 -5.94
C MET A 63 12.43 -4.66 -4.87
N ILE A 64 12.72 -4.37 -3.61
CA ILE A 64 12.02 -4.89 -2.43
C ILE A 64 11.39 -3.73 -1.70
N TYR A 65 10.09 -3.85 -1.45
CA TYR A 65 9.38 -2.96 -0.57
C TYR A 65 9.54 -3.39 0.88
N TYR A 66 10.06 -2.50 1.69
CA TYR A 66 10.14 -2.65 3.13
C TYR A 66 9.35 -1.52 3.79
N SER A 67 8.24 -1.87 4.43
CA SER A 67 7.49 -0.90 5.23
C SER A 67 8.19 -0.72 6.56
N VAL A 68 8.96 0.34 6.67
CA VAL A 68 9.39 0.84 7.97
C VAL A 68 8.25 1.71 8.49
N HIS A 69 7.45 1.18 9.43
CA HIS A 69 6.66 2.08 10.26
C HIS A 69 7.65 3.07 10.89
N PRO A 70 7.43 4.37 10.76
CA PRO A 70 8.24 5.31 11.51
C PRO A 70 8.02 4.97 12.99
N LEU A 71 8.97 4.22 13.55
CA LEU A 71 9.19 4.30 14.97
C LEU A 71 9.31 5.79 15.25
N PRO A 72 8.80 6.29 16.39
CA PRO A 72 9.02 7.66 16.76
C PRO A 72 10.52 7.90 16.68
N LEU A 73 10.92 8.60 15.62
CA LEU A 73 12.30 8.94 15.40
C LEU A 73 12.68 9.95 16.50
N ASP A 74 13.10 9.43 17.62
CA ASP A 74 13.90 10.23 18.54
C ASP A 74 15.27 10.39 17.85
N THR A 75 15.38 11.47 17.09
CA THR A 75 16.60 11.82 16.37
C THR A 75 17.76 12.19 17.33
N SER A 76 17.54 12.17 18.65
CA SER A 76 18.58 12.46 19.63
C SER A 76 19.57 11.32 19.85
N SER A 77 19.34 10.14 19.27
CA SER A 77 20.29 9.03 19.35
C SER A 77 20.25 8.18 18.09
N GLU A 78 21.08 8.54 17.10
CA GLU A 78 21.28 7.73 15.87
C GLU A 78 21.68 6.27 16.20
N GLU A 79 22.34 6.04 17.33
CA GLU A 79 22.80 4.72 17.79
C GLU A 79 21.66 3.80 18.31
N LYS A 80 20.60 4.35 18.90
CA LYS A 80 19.48 3.56 19.42
C LYS A 80 18.50 3.06 18.34
N MET A 81 18.56 3.61 17.13
CA MET A 81 17.71 3.20 16.01
C MET A 81 18.24 1.97 15.26
N ASP A 82 19.42 1.46 15.58
CA ASP A 82 20.06 0.40 14.82
C ASP A 82 19.60 -1.02 15.15
N VAL A 83 18.79 -1.22 16.20
CA VAL A 83 18.39 -2.59 16.62
C VAL A 83 16.87 -2.70 16.72
N HIS A 84 16.26 -3.26 15.71
CA HIS A 84 14.88 -3.72 15.73
C HIS A 84 14.87 -5.27 15.73
N PRO A 85 13.91 -5.96 16.41
CA PRO A 85 13.87 -7.43 16.43
C PRO A 85 13.83 -8.10 15.04
N TYR A 86 13.57 -7.33 13.99
CA TYR A 86 13.45 -7.83 12.59
C TYR A 86 14.62 -7.44 11.70
N GLY A 87 15.64 -6.76 12.20
CA GLY A 87 16.79 -6.32 11.45
C GLY A 87 17.20 -4.88 11.76
N SER A 88 18.25 -4.44 11.11
CA SER A 88 18.88 -3.15 11.31
C SER A 88 18.96 -2.34 10.00
N TRP A 89 19.32 -1.07 10.09
CA TRP A 89 19.65 -0.26 8.91
C TRP A 89 20.81 -0.84 8.09
N LYS A 90 21.70 -1.63 8.71
CA LYS A 90 22.76 -2.36 7.99
C LYS A 90 22.17 -3.41 7.03
N ASP A 91 21.09 -4.08 7.46
CA ASP A 91 20.42 -5.09 6.63
C ASP A 91 19.66 -4.42 5.48
N ILE A 92 19.00 -3.29 5.73
CA ILE A 92 18.39 -2.46 4.69
C ILE A 92 19.44 -2.00 3.67
N LYS A 93 20.60 -1.54 4.12
CA LYS A 93 21.70 -1.13 3.24
C LYS A 93 22.23 -2.30 2.38
N LYS A 94 22.39 -3.50 2.97
CA LYS A 94 22.77 -4.71 2.23
C LYS A 94 21.72 -5.08 1.16
N LEU A 95 20.43 -4.99 1.50
CA LEU A 95 19.33 -5.22 0.56
C LEU A 95 19.35 -4.18 -0.57
N SER A 96 19.53 -2.91 -0.23
CA SER A 96 19.55 -1.81 -1.20
C SER A 96 20.73 -1.88 -2.17
N ALA A 97 21.82 -2.55 -1.79
CA ALA A 97 22.94 -2.80 -2.69
C ALA A 97 22.60 -3.80 -3.81
N LYS A 98 21.61 -4.68 -3.59
CA LYS A 98 21.20 -5.71 -4.53
C LYS A 98 19.86 -5.41 -5.21
N TYR A 99 18.99 -4.66 -4.56
CA TYR A 99 17.62 -4.41 -4.94
C TYR A 99 17.25 -2.94 -4.81
N LYS A 100 16.32 -2.46 -5.62
CA LYS A 100 15.67 -1.18 -5.36
C LYS A 100 14.67 -1.37 -4.22
N VAL A 101 14.97 -0.81 -3.05
CA VAL A 101 14.13 -0.96 -1.85
C VAL A 101 13.14 0.19 -1.77
N MET A 102 11.86 -0.16 -1.58
CA MET A 102 10.81 0.82 -1.29
C MET A 102 10.51 0.83 0.20
N VAL A 103 10.36 2.02 0.76
CA VAL A 103 9.97 2.23 2.16
C VAL A 103 8.71 3.06 2.27
N ASP A 104 7.92 2.80 3.30
CA ASP A 104 6.77 3.62 3.66
C ASP A 104 7.20 4.89 4.40
N ILE A 105 6.65 6.01 3.97
CA ILE A 105 6.69 7.26 4.70
C ILE A 105 5.26 7.60 5.12
N VAL A 106 4.95 7.34 6.40
CA VAL A 106 3.61 7.60 6.96
C VAL A 106 3.52 9.08 7.32
N LEU A 107 3.19 9.88 6.32
CA LEU A 107 3.18 11.35 6.43
C LEU A 107 1.96 11.88 7.17
N ASN A 108 0.83 11.20 7.08
CA ASN A 108 -0.44 11.77 7.53
C ASN A 108 -0.60 11.79 9.04
N HIS A 109 -0.07 10.79 9.77
CA HIS A 109 -0.37 10.60 11.18
C HIS A 109 0.76 9.91 11.95
N GLY A 110 0.73 10.08 13.28
CA GLY A 110 1.60 9.39 14.22
C GLY A 110 0.80 8.66 15.31
N SER A 111 1.42 7.67 15.96
CA SER A 111 0.79 6.95 17.07
C SER A 111 0.67 7.83 18.33
N LYS A 112 -0.41 7.65 19.08
CA LYS A 112 -0.56 8.21 20.45
C LYS A 112 0.57 7.79 21.40
N LYS A 113 1.23 6.67 21.12
CA LYS A 113 2.35 6.15 21.91
C LYS A 113 3.69 6.77 21.53
N SER A 114 3.72 7.65 20.52
CA SER A 114 4.95 8.28 20.06
C SER A 114 5.44 9.33 21.06
N LYS A 115 6.77 9.52 21.10
CA LYS A 115 7.39 10.57 21.91
C LYS A 115 6.90 11.97 21.50
N TRP A 116 6.64 12.18 20.21
CA TRP A 116 6.08 13.44 19.73
C TRP A 116 4.69 13.71 20.28
N PHE A 117 3.84 12.67 20.42
CA PHE A 117 2.51 12.86 20.99
C PHE A 117 2.56 13.09 22.51
N GLU A 118 3.45 12.41 23.22
CA GLU A 118 3.72 12.70 24.63
C GLU A 118 4.18 14.16 24.81
N ASN A 119 5.08 14.62 23.94
CA ASN A 119 5.55 16.01 23.94
C ASN A 119 4.44 17.01 23.62
N PHE A 120 3.53 16.65 22.71
CA PHE A 120 2.33 17.45 22.43
C PHE A 120 1.43 17.56 23.67
N GLN A 121 1.16 16.46 24.38
CA GLN A 121 0.37 16.48 25.61
C GLN A 121 1.02 17.34 26.71
N LYS A 122 2.33 17.21 26.89
CA LYS A 122 3.14 17.93 27.86
C LYS A 122 3.59 19.33 27.41
N ASN A 123 3.18 19.75 26.20
CA ASN A 123 3.56 21.04 25.61
C ASN A 123 5.06 21.34 25.64
N LYS A 124 5.93 20.35 25.46
CA LYS A 124 7.37 20.50 25.53
C LYS A 124 8.12 19.69 24.46
N GLY A 125 9.34 20.11 24.11
CA GLY A 125 10.21 19.38 23.20
C GLY A 125 9.71 19.30 21.77
N VAL A 126 10.36 18.45 20.97
CA VAL A 126 10.04 18.19 19.56
C VAL A 126 8.66 17.51 19.48
N GLY A 127 7.81 17.98 18.60
CA GLY A 127 6.46 17.41 18.39
C GLY A 127 5.35 18.16 19.14
N LYS A 128 5.65 19.10 20.06
CA LYS A 128 4.65 19.84 20.85
C LYS A 128 3.58 20.55 20.00
N ASN A 129 3.88 20.90 18.76
CA ASN A 129 2.98 21.60 17.83
C ASN A 129 2.75 20.81 16.54
N PHE A 130 3.02 19.49 16.51
CA PHE A 130 2.97 18.72 15.25
C PHE A 130 1.56 18.25 14.89
N TYR A 131 0.63 18.18 15.83
CA TYR A 131 -0.65 17.52 15.61
C TYR A 131 -1.79 18.50 15.36
N PHE A 132 -2.64 18.17 14.40
CA PHE A 132 -3.83 18.97 14.13
C PHE A 132 -4.83 18.85 15.29
N SER A 133 -5.07 19.96 15.97
CA SER A 133 -5.95 20.00 17.13
C SER A 133 -6.77 21.27 17.22
N LEU A 134 -7.93 21.17 17.85
CA LEU A 134 -8.89 22.26 18.04
C LEU A 134 -9.21 22.41 19.53
N ASN A 135 -9.56 23.65 19.93
CA ASN A 135 -9.97 23.92 21.31
C ASN A 135 -11.39 23.43 21.64
N LYS A 136 -12.24 23.31 20.60
CA LYS A 136 -13.62 22.84 20.71
C LYS A 136 -13.94 21.84 19.60
N SER A 137 -14.94 21.02 19.83
CA SER A 137 -15.48 20.17 18.79
C SER A 137 -16.19 21.01 17.74
N ILE A 138 -16.06 20.60 16.47
CA ILE A 138 -16.68 21.26 15.33
C ILE A 138 -17.53 20.28 14.52
N ASN A 139 -18.39 20.80 13.66
CA ASN A 139 -19.07 19.97 12.66
C ASN A 139 -18.06 19.49 11.61
N THR A 140 -18.01 18.18 11.40
CA THR A 140 -17.13 17.50 10.45
C THR A 140 -17.89 16.72 9.37
N SER A 141 -19.17 17.06 9.13
CA SER A 141 -20.05 16.37 8.19
C SER A 141 -19.53 16.39 6.74
N ASN A 142 -18.86 17.48 6.35
CA ASN A 142 -18.29 17.64 5.00
C ASN A 142 -16.98 16.88 4.80
N VAL A 143 -16.34 16.39 5.87
CA VAL A 143 -15.05 15.74 5.79
C VAL A 143 -15.19 14.33 5.23
N VAL A 144 -14.42 14.00 4.20
CA VAL A 144 -14.36 12.65 3.65
C VAL A 144 -13.73 11.71 4.68
N ARG A 145 -14.45 10.63 5.00
CA ARG A 145 -14.07 9.71 6.06
C ARG A 145 -13.56 8.39 5.48
N ALA A 146 -12.34 8.02 5.86
CA ALA A 146 -11.80 6.70 5.55
C ALA A 146 -12.31 5.61 6.51
N ARG A 147 -12.84 5.99 7.68
CA ARG A 147 -13.31 5.06 8.74
C ARG A 147 -14.57 5.62 9.42
N SER A 148 -15.29 4.75 10.15
CA SER A 148 -16.57 5.08 10.78
C SER A 148 -16.46 5.65 12.21
N HIS A 149 -15.31 5.57 12.88
CA HIS A 149 -15.12 6.10 14.23
C HIS A 149 -15.21 7.64 14.27
N LYS A 150 -15.31 8.24 15.43
CA LYS A 150 -15.31 9.72 15.59
C LYS A 150 -13.99 10.30 15.10
N LEU A 151 -14.06 11.31 14.22
CA LEU A 151 -12.89 11.99 13.67
C LEU A 151 -12.09 12.75 14.72
N LEU A 152 -12.80 13.48 15.58
CA LEU A 152 -12.20 14.26 16.65
C LEU A 152 -12.21 13.45 17.95
N GLN A 153 -11.04 13.26 18.53
CA GLN A 153 -10.84 12.59 19.81
C GLN A 153 -10.48 13.62 20.88
N LYS A 154 -11.21 13.58 22.00
CA LYS A 154 -10.94 14.43 23.17
C LYS A 154 -9.70 13.93 23.90
N ILE A 155 -8.73 14.82 24.13
CA ILE A 155 -7.44 14.52 24.78
C ILE A 155 -7.17 15.59 25.85
N ASN A 156 -6.68 15.16 27.00
CA ASN A 156 -6.16 16.07 28.01
C ASN A 156 -4.70 16.42 27.71
N THR A 157 -4.36 17.70 27.81
CA THR A 157 -3.00 18.21 27.65
C THR A 157 -2.70 19.22 28.78
N ASP A 158 -1.44 19.55 28.97
CA ASP A 158 -1.05 20.56 29.97
C ASP A 158 -1.62 21.97 29.66
N LYS A 159 -2.06 22.18 28.41
CA LYS A 159 -2.78 23.40 27.97
C LYS A 159 -4.32 23.26 28.04
N GLY A 160 -4.81 22.22 28.71
CA GLY A 160 -6.24 21.93 28.81
C GLY A 160 -6.72 20.93 27.76
N ILE A 161 -8.03 20.84 27.56
CA ILE A 161 -8.68 19.89 26.67
C ILE A 161 -8.44 20.29 25.21
N ARG A 162 -8.02 19.32 24.40
CA ARG A 162 -7.88 19.45 22.96
C ARG A 162 -8.70 18.38 22.24
N TYR A 163 -9.15 18.70 21.04
CA TYR A 163 -9.81 17.78 20.12
C TYR A 163 -8.86 17.50 18.96
N VAL A 164 -8.19 16.34 19.01
CA VAL A 164 -7.22 15.95 18.00
C VAL A 164 -7.89 15.21 16.83
N TRP A 165 -7.35 15.41 15.63
CA TRP A 165 -7.87 14.82 14.42
C TRP A 165 -7.32 13.40 14.19
N CYS A 166 -8.21 12.45 13.86
CA CYS A 166 -7.88 11.04 13.71
C CYS A 166 -8.57 10.47 12.45
N THR A 167 -7.92 10.54 11.32
CA THR A 167 -8.50 10.06 10.05
C THR A 167 -8.70 8.55 10.05
N PHE A 168 -7.74 7.76 10.51
CA PHE A 168 -7.69 6.30 10.32
C PHE A 168 -8.00 5.47 11.55
N SER A 169 -7.56 5.88 12.72
CA SER A 169 -7.91 5.22 13.99
C SER A 169 -7.78 6.17 15.17
N PRO A 170 -8.41 5.88 16.32
CA PRO A 170 -8.23 6.68 17.53
C PRO A 170 -6.80 6.70 18.08
N ASP A 171 -5.93 5.79 17.65
CA ASP A 171 -4.50 5.77 18.01
C ASP A 171 -3.62 6.55 17.01
N GLN A 172 -4.12 6.85 15.82
CA GLN A 172 -3.40 7.53 14.77
C GLN A 172 -3.82 8.99 14.67
N ILE A 173 -2.98 9.88 15.23
CA ILE A 173 -3.26 11.31 15.31
C ILE A 173 -2.64 12.01 14.11
N ASP A 174 -3.45 12.76 13.38
CA ASP A 174 -3.03 13.44 12.16
C ASP A 174 -2.12 14.63 12.45
N PHE A 175 -1.09 14.78 11.63
CA PHE A 175 -0.18 15.92 11.69
C PHE A 175 -0.80 17.18 11.09
N ASP A 176 -0.31 18.33 11.54
CA ASP A 176 -0.71 19.65 11.07
C ASP A 176 0.33 20.26 10.12
N TYR A 177 0.16 20.04 8.84
CA TYR A 177 1.07 20.56 7.81
C TYR A 177 1.00 22.08 7.61
N ARG A 178 0.10 22.78 8.29
CA ARG A 178 0.13 24.24 8.37
C ARG A 178 1.32 24.73 9.19
N ASN A 179 1.84 23.85 10.06
CA ASN A 179 3.10 24.07 10.76
C ASN A 179 4.26 23.58 9.88
N PRO A 180 5.13 24.49 9.37
CA PRO A 180 6.24 24.12 8.50
C PRO A 180 7.27 23.21 9.18
N GLU A 181 7.36 23.20 10.50
CA GLU A 181 8.25 22.29 11.24
C GLU A 181 7.90 20.83 11.01
N VAL A 182 6.62 20.50 10.78
CA VAL A 182 6.17 19.15 10.46
C VAL A 182 6.79 18.71 9.13
N LEU A 183 6.63 19.50 8.07
CA LEU A 183 7.22 19.18 6.77
C LEU A 183 8.73 19.11 6.84
N LEU A 184 9.38 20.06 7.52
CA LEU A 184 10.84 20.07 7.70
C LEU A 184 11.32 18.79 8.40
N MET A 185 10.58 18.31 9.41
CA MET A 185 10.90 17.05 10.09
C MET A 185 10.80 15.86 9.15
N PHE A 186 9.73 15.77 8.34
CA PHE A 186 9.60 14.70 7.36
C PHE A 186 10.67 14.75 6.26
N LEU A 187 11.09 15.92 5.82
CA LEU A 187 12.23 16.05 4.90
C LEU A 187 13.55 15.56 5.53
N LYS A 188 13.78 15.82 6.82
CA LYS A 188 14.93 15.25 7.57
C LYS A 188 14.84 13.72 7.63
N ILE A 189 13.66 13.15 7.90
CA ILE A 189 13.43 11.70 7.92
C ILE A 189 13.71 11.10 6.53
N ILE A 190 13.16 11.67 5.47
CA ILE A 190 13.38 11.21 4.10
C ILE A 190 14.88 11.26 3.76
N LYS A 191 15.58 12.35 4.11
CA LYS A 191 17.04 12.47 3.93
C LYS A 191 17.81 11.41 4.72
N PHE A 192 17.41 11.12 5.94
CA PHE A 192 18.02 10.08 6.75
C PHE A 192 17.86 8.70 6.10
N ILE A 193 16.62 8.35 5.70
CA ILE A 193 16.31 7.06 5.09
C ILE A 193 17.02 6.90 3.74
N SER A 194 17.09 7.94 2.91
CA SER A 194 17.78 7.88 1.61
C SER A 194 19.27 7.52 1.76
N LYS A 195 19.93 8.04 2.81
CA LYS A 195 21.32 7.69 3.14
C LYS A 195 21.50 6.23 3.61
N LYS A 196 20.43 5.56 4.03
CA LYS A 196 20.47 4.15 4.46
C LYS A 196 20.23 3.17 3.29
N GLY A 197 20.02 3.67 2.07
CA GLY A 197 20.00 2.89 0.83
C GLY A 197 18.68 2.79 0.07
N PRO A 198 17.48 2.93 0.69
CA PRO A 198 16.23 2.92 -0.06
C PRO A 198 16.18 4.01 -1.13
N GLN A 199 15.60 3.65 -2.28
CA GLN A 199 15.46 4.56 -3.42
C GLN A 199 14.01 4.85 -3.78
N ILE A 200 13.04 4.14 -3.20
CA ILE A 200 11.63 4.35 -3.50
C ILE A 200 10.90 4.68 -2.21
N PHE A 201 10.17 5.78 -2.25
CA PHE A 201 9.46 6.34 -1.09
C PHE A 201 7.95 6.27 -1.36
N ARG A 202 7.26 5.36 -0.65
CA ARG A 202 5.81 5.27 -0.70
C ARG A 202 5.22 6.26 0.30
N LEU A 203 4.53 7.27 -0.21
CA LEU A 203 3.82 8.24 0.61
C LEU A 203 2.46 7.66 1.00
N ASP A 204 2.37 7.16 2.23
CA ASP A 204 1.18 6.50 2.77
C ASP A 204 0.08 7.51 3.05
N ALA A 205 -1.14 7.20 2.61
CA ALA A 205 -2.36 7.98 2.85
C ALA A 205 -2.23 9.48 2.51
N VAL A 206 -1.42 9.81 1.53
CA VAL A 206 -0.98 11.18 1.23
C VAL A 206 -2.14 12.12 0.89
N ALA A 207 -3.23 11.63 0.35
CA ALA A 207 -4.41 12.43 0.00
C ALA A 207 -5.00 13.21 1.20
N PHE A 208 -4.73 12.77 2.41
CA PHE A 208 -5.28 13.35 3.64
C PHE A 208 -4.34 14.34 4.34
N LEU A 209 -3.20 14.71 3.76
CA LEU A 209 -2.18 15.52 4.45
C LEU A 209 -2.70 16.88 4.92
N TRP A 210 -3.37 17.63 4.06
CA TRP A 210 -3.82 18.97 4.41
C TRP A 210 -5.22 18.97 5.01
N LYS A 211 -5.38 19.65 6.15
CA LYS A 211 -6.68 19.83 6.82
C LYS A 211 -7.07 21.30 6.80
N ARG A 212 -8.23 21.58 6.21
CA ARG A 212 -8.88 22.89 6.24
C ARG A 212 -10.30 22.72 6.74
N VAL A 213 -10.57 23.30 7.92
CA VAL A 213 -11.93 23.27 8.48
C VAL A 213 -12.94 23.80 7.48
N GLY A 214 -14.08 23.14 7.33
CA GLY A 214 -15.11 23.50 6.36
C GLY A 214 -14.94 22.87 4.97
N SER A 215 -13.75 22.32 4.63
CA SER A 215 -13.53 21.57 3.41
C SER A 215 -13.76 20.06 3.59
N ASN A 216 -13.64 19.31 2.49
CA ASN A 216 -13.67 17.84 2.50
C ASN A 216 -12.41 17.20 3.10
N CYS A 217 -11.33 17.96 3.31
CA CYS A 217 -10.04 17.54 3.88
C CYS A 217 -9.39 16.36 3.16
N ILE A 218 -9.58 16.23 1.87
CA ILE A 218 -8.92 15.23 1.03
C ILE A 218 -8.60 15.83 -0.33
N ASN A 219 -7.48 15.42 -0.91
CA ASN A 219 -7.06 15.81 -2.27
C ASN A 219 -7.05 17.34 -2.48
N LEU A 220 -6.57 18.09 -1.47
CA LEU A 220 -6.50 19.55 -1.55
C LEU A 220 -5.20 20.00 -2.26
N ASP A 221 -5.24 21.18 -2.90
CA ASP A 221 -4.11 21.77 -3.64
C ASP A 221 -2.82 21.83 -2.80
N GLN A 222 -2.96 22.10 -1.50
CA GLN A 222 -1.81 22.14 -0.60
C GLN A 222 -1.17 20.76 -0.41
N THR A 223 -1.93 19.68 -0.50
CA THR A 223 -1.39 18.31 -0.52
C THR A 223 -0.52 18.09 -1.74
N HIS A 224 -0.99 18.48 -2.92
CA HIS A 224 -0.23 18.42 -4.17
C HIS A 224 1.05 19.27 -4.10
N ALA A 225 0.97 20.47 -3.55
CA ALA A 225 2.14 21.34 -3.35
C ALA A 225 3.20 20.70 -2.45
N ILE A 226 2.79 20.00 -1.38
CA ILE A 226 3.71 19.27 -0.50
C ILE A 226 4.39 18.12 -1.25
N ILE A 227 3.66 17.38 -2.09
CA ILE A 227 4.23 16.28 -2.87
C ILE A 227 5.27 16.79 -3.86
N ARG A 228 4.97 17.90 -4.59
CA ARG A 228 5.93 18.56 -5.47
C ARG A 228 7.20 18.98 -4.72
N LEU A 229 7.05 19.56 -3.54
CA LEU A 229 8.18 19.94 -2.72
C LEU A 229 9.03 18.73 -2.29
N ILE A 230 8.40 17.62 -1.88
CA ILE A 230 9.10 16.37 -1.56
C ILE A 230 9.80 15.83 -2.80
N ARG A 231 9.18 15.91 -3.99
CA ARG A 231 9.75 15.50 -5.25
C ARG A 231 11.04 16.27 -5.55
N ILE A 232 10.99 17.60 -5.54
CA ILE A 232 12.13 18.49 -5.79
C ILE A 232 13.25 18.22 -4.75
N PHE A 233 12.88 18.03 -3.49
CA PHE A 233 13.84 17.75 -2.44
C PHE A 233 14.55 16.41 -2.68
N LEU A 234 13.81 15.34 -2.99
CA LEU A 234 14.37 14.02 -3.27
C LEU A 234 15.28 14.03 -4.50
N GLU A 235 14.90 14.68 -5.57
CA GLU A 235 15.72 14.81 -6.78
C GLU A 235 17.07 15.48 -6.50
N LYS A 236 17.11 16.42 -5.55
CA LYS A 236 18.37 17.07 -5.14
C LYS A 236 19.27 16.22 -4.24
N ILE A 237 18.69 15.44 -3.32
CA ILE A 237 19.48 14.68 -2.34
C ILE A 237 19.75 13.24 -2.76
N SER A 238 18.94 12.69 -3.66
CA SER A 238 19.01 11.31 -4.14
C SER A 238 18.39 11.24 -5.56
N PRO A 239 19.12 11.67 -6.61
CA PRO A 239 18.58 11.85 -7.97
C PRO A 239 17.92 10.61 -8.59
N ASN A 240 18.28 9.41 -8.14
CA ASN A 240 17.72 8.14 -8.62
C ASN A 240 16.60 7.60 -7.73
N SER A 241 15.96 8.47 -6.95
CA SER A 241 14.85 8.08 -6.10
C SER A 241 13.49 8.30 -6.76
N PHE A 242 12.52 7.47 -6.39
CA PHE A 242 11.16 7.51 -6.91
C PHE A 242 10.15 7.74 -5.78
N ILE A 243 9.10 8.50 -6.08
CA ILE A 243 7.95 8.69 -5.21
C ILE A 243 6.80 7.84 -5.72
N VAL A 244 6.15 7.13 -4.80
CA VAL A 244 4.90 6.40 -5.03
C VAL A 244 3.84 6.97 -4.11
N THR A 245 2.71 7.44 -4.65
CA THR A 245 1.59 7.91 -3.83
C THR A 245 0.56 6.82 -3.61
N GLU A 246 0.15 6.62 -2.36
CA GLU A 246 -0.94 5.72 -2.00
C GLU A 246 -2.20 6.55 -1.74
N THR A 247 -3.12 6.49 -2.72
CA THR A 247 -4.33 7.30 -2.77
C THR A 247 -5.52 6.46 -3.23
N ASN A 248 -6.27 5.91 -2.26
CA ASN A 248 -7.49 5.12 -2.56
C ASN A 248 -8.67 6.08 -2.86
N LEU A 249 -8.62 6.68 -4.05
CA LEU A 249 -9.52 7.71 -4.56
C LEU A 249 -10.26 7.22 -5.80
N PRO A 250 -11.34 7.92 -6.22
CA PRO A 250 -11.88 7.76 -7.56
C PRO A 250 -10.79 7.94 -8.62
N PHE A 251 -10.95 7.24 -9.75
CA PHE A 251 -9.88 7.13 -10.76
C PHE A 251 -9.30 8.48 -11.21
N HIS A 252 -10.17 9.44 -11.54
CA HIS A 252 -9.74 10.76 -12.01
C HIS A 252 -8.98 11.57 -10.94
N GLU A 253 -9.42 11.47 -9.68
CA GLU A 253 -8.71 12.11 -8.56
C GLU A 253 -7.35 11.47 -8.32
N ASN A 254 -7.23 10.15 -8.49
CA ASN A 254 -5.97 9.44 -8.35
C ASN A 254 -4.96 9.82 -9.44
N LEU A 255 -5.41 10.05 -10.68
CA LEU A 255 -4.56 10.50 -11.78
C LEU A 255 -3.92 11.87 -11.52
N SER A 256 -4.58 12.75 -10.76
CA SER A 256 -4.06 14.08 -10.45
C SER A 256 -2.72 14.07 -9.72
N TYR A 257 -2.36 12.94 -9.07
CA TYR A 257 -1.08 12.77 -8.38
C TYR A 257 0.13 12.56 -9.30
N PHE A 258 -0.08 12.44 -10.59
CA PHE A 258 1.01 12.62 -11.54
C PHE A 258 1.41 14.11 -11.71
N GLY A 259 0.49 15.04 -11.40
CA GLY A 259 0.68 16.46 -11.66
C GLY A 259 0.96 16.70 -13.15
N ASN A 260 1.86 17.61 -13.41
CA ASN A 260 2.45 17.83 -14.74
C ASN A 260 3.78 17.06 -14.91
N SER A 261 3.84 15.82 -14.40
CA SER A 261 5.05 15.00 -14.22
C SER A 261 6.01 15.56 -13.16
N ASP A 262 5.48 16.33 -12.21
CA ASP A 262 6.23 17.00 -11.15
C ASP A 262 5.83 16.57 -9.73
N GLU A 263 4.92 15.57 -9.60
CA GLU A 263 4.50 15.01 -8.32
C GLU A 263 4.99 13.56 -8.17
N ALA A 264 4.09 12.57 -8.18
CA ALA A 264 4.49 11.18 -8.06
C ALA A 264 5.10 10.64 -9.36
N HIS A 265 6.13 9.83 -9.23
CA HIS A 265 6.62 8.99 -10.35
C HIS A 265 5.68 7.82 -10.60
N LEU A 266 5.12 7.25 -9.52
CA LEU A 266 4.21 6.12 -9.59
C LEU A 266 2.95 6.43 -8.79
N ILE A 267 1.81 6.02 -9.34
CA ILE A 267 0.54 6.00 -8.62
C ILE A 267 -0.01 4.58 -8.57
N TYR A 268 -0.67 4.22 -7.49
CA TYR A 268 -1.37 2.94 -7.35
C TYR A 268 -2.56 2.86 -8.30
N ASN A 269 -2.63 1.85 -9.13
CA ASN A 269 -3.80 1.58 -9.98
C ASN A 269 -4.89 0.83 -9.20
N PHE A 270 -5.56 1.57 -8.29
CA PHE A 270 -6.56 0.99 -7.40
C PHE A 270 -7.81 0.46 -8.10
N SER A 271 -8.14 0.96 -9.30
CA SER A 271 -9.31 0.50 -10.05
C SER A 271 -9.11 -0.87 -10.68
N LEU A 272 -7.87 -1.27 -10.98
CA LEU A 272 -7.57 -2.48 -11.73
C LEU A 272 -8.07 -3.76 -11.03
N ALA A 273 -7.74 -3.93 -9.76
CA ALA A 273 -8.09 -5.14 -9.00
C ALA A 273 -9.60 -5.37 -8.90
N PRO A 274 -10.42 -4.43 -8.40
CA PRO A 274 -11.85 -4.68 -8.26
C PRO A 274 -12.57 -4.80 -9.61
N LEU A 275 -12.09 -4.16 -10.67
CA LEU A 275 -12.65 -4.29 -12.02
C LEU A 275 -12.35 -5.66 -12.63
N ILE A 276 -11.14 -6.19 -12.48
CA ILE A 276 -10.80 -7.54 -12.92
C ILE A 276 -11.64 -8.57 -12.15
N ILE A 277 -11.75 -8.42 -10.83
CA ILE A 277 -12.56 -9.31 -10.00
C ILE A 277 -14.02 -9.28 -10.44
N ASN A 278 -14.61 -8.08 -10.62
CA ASN A 278 -15.99 -7.94 -11.09
C ASN A 278 -16.20 -8.59 -12.47
N MET A 279 -15.28 -8.36 -13.39
CA MET A 279 -15.33 -8.95 -14.74
C MET A 279 -15.33 -10.48 -14.69
N LEU A 280 -14.42 -11.08 -13.92
CA LEU A 280 -14.27 -12.54 -13.84
C LEU A 280 -15.41 -13.20 -13.05
N ILE A 281 -15.96 -12.54 -12.04
CA ILE A 281 -17.12 -13.04 -11.28
C ILE A 281 -18.41 -12.94 -12.11
N LYS A 282 -18.60 -11.82 -12.79
CA LYS A 282 -19.84 -11.56 -13.55
C LYS A 282 -19.85 -12.18 -14.95
N GLY A 283 -18.65 -12.50 -15.49
CA GLY A 283 -18.52 -12.94 -16.89
C GLY A 283 -18.77 -11.81 -17.89
N ASN A 284 -18.61 -10.55 -17.50
CA ASN A 284 -18.89 -9.39 -18.36
C ASN A 284 -17.76 -8.34 -18.23
N SER A 285 -17.11 -8.06 -19.35
CA SER A 285 -15.96 -7.15 -19.43
C SER A 285 -16.32 -5.68 -19.74
N ALA A 286 -17.59 -5.33 -19.92
CA ALA A 286 -17.99 -4.01 -20.43
C ALA A 286 -17.47 -2.84 -19.56
N ALA A 287 -17.63 -2.91 -18.24
CA ALA A 287 -17.13 -1.88 -17.32
C ALA A 287 -15.61 -1.80 -17.33
N PHE A 288 -14.93 -2.95 -17.30
CA PHE A 288 -13.48 -3.05 -17.38
C PHE A 288 -12.94 -2.44 -18.68
N ARG A 289 -13.54 -2.77 -19.83
CA ARG A 289 -13.16 -2.23 -21.13
C ARG A 289 -13.33 -0.71 -21.19
N ARG A 290 -14.48 -0.16 -20.79
CA ARG A 290 -14.72 1.29 -20.80
C ARG A 290 -13.66 2.01 -19.96
N TRP A 291 -13.37 1.53 -18.76
CA TRP A 291 -12.35 2.08 -17.90
C TRP A 291 -10.95 1.96 -18.54
N SER A 292 -10.60 0.78 -19.05
CA SER A 292 -9.31 0.54 -19.70
C SER A 292 -9.06 1.49 -20.88
N MET A 293 -10.10 1.74 -21.71
CA MET A 293 -10.01 2.67 -22.84
C MET A 293 -9.95 4.15 -22.39
N SER A 294 -10.34 4.47 -21.16
CA SER A 294 -10.26 5.82 -20.60
C SER A 294 -8.95 6.08 -19.85
N MET A 295 -8.11 5.07 -19.67
CA MET A 295 -6.80 5.25 -19.04
C MET A 295 -5.87 6.04 -19.98
N PRO A 296 -5.35 7.18 -19.53
CA PRO A 296 -4.31 7.86 -20.30
C PRO A 296 -3.01 7.04 -20.25
N PRO A 297 -2.23 7.01 -21.34
CA PRO A 297 -0.91 6.41 -21.31
C PRO A 297 -0.03 7.13 -20.28
N ALA A 298 0.86 6.39 -19.63
CA ALA A 298 1.85 7.00 -18.75
C ALA A 298 2.80 7.88 -19.58
N LYS A 299 3.10 9.07 -19.05
CA LYS A 299 4.10 9.96 -19.66
C LYS A 299 5.52 9.56 -19.24
N ASP A 300 6.53 10.09 -19.90
CA ASP A 300 7.95 9.68 -19.83
C ASP A 300 8.52 9.44 -18.42
N THR A 301 8.07 10.19 -17.43
CA THR A 301 8.57 10.04 -16.04
C THR A 301 7.57 9.39 -15.09
N ASN A 302 6.39 9.01 -15.57
CA ASN A 302 5.28 8.53 -14.77
C ASN A 302 4.99 7.06 -15.07
N CYS A 303 4.48 6.33 -14.10
CA CYS A 303 4.15 4.92 -14.25
C CYS A 303 2.99 4.50 -13.34
N TYR A 304 2.15 3.60 -13.83
CA TYR A 304 1.12 2.96 -13.02
C TYR A 304 1.73 1.81 -12.20
N LEU A 305 1.39 1.72 -10.92
CA LEU A 305 1.68 0.56 -10.09
C LEU A 305 0.47 -0.38 -10.12
N ASN A 306 0.53 -1.43 -10.91
CA ASN A 306 -0.56 -2.38 -11.11
C ASN A 306 -0.51 -3.50 -10.06
N PHE A 307 -1.63 -3.79 -9.41
CA PHE A 307 -1.71 -4.83 -8.38
C PHE A 307 -3.13 -5.41 -8.31
N LEU A 308 -3.27 -6.61 -7.78
CA LEU A 308 -4.56 -7.28 -7.56
C LEU A 308 -4.92 -7.40 -6.09
N ALA A 309 -3.95 -7.35 -5.21
CA ALA A 309 -4.14 -7.40 -3.77
C ALA A 309 -3.03 -6.68 -3.03
N THR A 310 -3.33 -6.23 -1.83
CA THR A 310 -2.39 -5.65 -0.88
C THR A 310 -2.66 -6.19 0.53
N HIS A 311 -1.92 -5.71 1.51
CA HIS A 311 -2.18 -5.98 2.92
C HIS A 311 -3.48 -5.34 3.42
N ASP A 312 -4.05 -4.40 2.68
CA ASP A 312 -5.38 -3.84 2.92
C ASP A 312 -6.47 -4.68 2.26
N GLY A 313 -7.73 -4.31 2.40
CA GLY A 313 -8.78 -4.92 1.60
C GLY A 313 -8.77 -4.42 0.15
N ILE A 314 -9.61 -5.03 -0.67
CA ILE A 314 -9.89 -4.56 -2.02
C ILE A 314 -10.67 -3.25 -1.90
N GLY A 315 -10.07 -2.14 -2.32
CA GLY A 315 -10.70 -0.83 -2.29
C GLY A 315 -11.87 -0.75 -3.26
N LEU A 316 -13.02 -0.25 -2.81
CA LEU A 316 -14.22 -0.14 -3.65
C LEU A 316 -14.52 1.28 -4.08
N ARG A 317 -13.90 2.27 -3.43
CA ARG A 317 -14.03 3.67 -3.82
C ARG A 317 -13.53 3.96 -5.25
N PRO A 318 -12.49 3.30 -5.76
CA PRO A 318 -12.05 3.45 -7.16
C PRO A 318 -13.06 2.97 -8.21
N LEU A 319 -14.15 2.30 -7.81
CA LEU A 319 -15.26 1.92 -8.68
C LEU A 319 -16.33 3.01 -8.83
N GLU A 320 -16.27 4.07 -8.02
CA GLU A 320 -17.22 5.20 -8.09
C GLU A 320 -17.14 5.85 -9.47
N GLY A 321 -18.30 5.98 -10.13
CA GLY A 321 -18.41 6.48 -11.50
C GLY A 321 -18.09 5.45 -12.61
N ILE A 322 -17.61 4.24 -12.28
CA ILE A 322 -17.27 3.17 -13.23
C ILE A 322 -18.34 2.07 -13.21
N LEU A 323 -18.69 1.58 -12.03
CA LEU A 323 -19.78 0.62 -11.84
C LEU A 323 -21.07 1.34 -11.43
N ASN A 324 -22.20 0.88 -11.94
CA ASN A 324 -23.51 1.28 -11.43
C ASN A 324 -23.82 0.56 -10.10
N ASP A 325 -24.82 1.05 -9.39
CA ASP A 325 -25.19 0.54 -8.05
C ASP A 325 -25.58 -0.94 -8.08
N ASN A 326 -26.30 -1.38 -9.12
CA ASN A 326 -26.71 -2.78 -9.25
C ASN A 326 -25.49 -3.72 -9.40
N ASP A 327 -24.56 -3.37 -10.25
CA ASP A 327 -23.34 -4.14 -10.46
C ASP A 327 -22.47 -4.19 -9.19
N LEU A 328 -22.40 -3.08 -8.46
CA LEU A 328 -21.71 -3.02 -7.18
C LEU A 328 -22.39 -3.93 -6.14
N GLN A 329 -23.73 -3.92 -6.05
CA GLN A 329 -24.46 -4.80 -5.12
C GLN A 329 -24.26 -6.28 -5.45
N ILE A 330 -24.29 -6.65 -6.74
CA ILE A 330 -24.00 -8.02 -7.18
C ILE A 330 -22.60 -8.43 -6.76
N LEU A 331 -21.58 -7.59 -7.00
CA LEU A 331 -20.21 -7.83 -6.59
C LEU A 331 -20.10 -8.04 -5.06
N LEU A 332 -20.69 -7.14 -4.27
CA LEU A 332 -20.65 -7.21 -2.80
C LEU A 332 -21.32 -8.48 -2.27
N LYS A 333 -22.49 -8.84 -2.80
CA LYS A 333 -23.21 -10.06 -2.44
C LYS A 333 -22.36 -11.30 -2.76
N THR A 334 -21.76 -11.35 -3.94
CA THR A 334 -20.92 -12.48 -4.36
C THR A 334 -19.68 -12.61 -3.49
N LEU A 335 -18.95 -11.52 -3.22
CA LEU A 335 -17.78 -11.52 -2.33
C LEU A 335 -18.17 -11.92 -0.90
N SER A 336 -19.35 -11.51 -0.42
CA SER A 336 -19.88 -11.93 0.89
C SER A 336 -20.06 -13.44 0.96
N ASN A 337 -20.63 -14.05 -0.09
CA ASN A 337 -20.81 -15.51 -0.20
C ASN A 337 -19.47 -16.25 -0.24
N PHE A 338 -18.40 -15.61 -0.72
CA PHE A 338 -17.04 -16.16 -0.73
C PHE A 338 -16.28 -15.91 0.58
N GLY A 339 -16.94 -15.29 1.56
CA GLY A 339 -16.41 -15.11 2.93
C GLY A 339 -15.78 -13.74 3.19
N SER A 340 -15.97 -12.76 2.30
CA SER A 340 -15.49 -11.40 2.54
C SER A 340 -16.10 -10.79 3.81
N LYS A 341 -15.28 -9.98 4.50
CA LYS A 341 -15.73 -9.04 5.52
C LYS A 341 -15.55 -7.62 5.00
N PHE A 342 -16.48 -6.72 5.33
CA PHE A 342 -16.44 -5.37 4.79
C PHE A 342 -16.09 -4.35 5.86
N THR A 343 -15.30 -3.36 5.47
CA THR A 343 -15.16 -2.10 6.20
C THR A 343 -16.03 -1.04 5.56
N TYR A 344 -16.44 -0.06 6.35
CA TYR A 344 -17.40 0.94 5.94
C TYR A 344 -16.88 2.35 6.18
N ARG A 345 -17.33 3.28 5.35
CA ARG A 345 -17.18 4.73 5.53
C ARG A 345 -18.56 5.39 5.55
N LYS A 346 -18.59 6.64 5.92
CA LYS A 346 -19.74 7.51 5.68
C LYS A 346 -19.54 8.27 4.38
N ASP A 347 -20.57 8.34 3.54
CA ASP A 347 -20.60 9.20 2.37
C ASP A 347 -20.96 10.66 2.74
N LYS A 348 -21.07 11.53 1.73
CA LYS A 348 -21.45 12.95 1.90
C LYS A 348 -22.83 13.15 2.54
N ASN A 349 -23.72 12.15 2.45
CA ASN A 349 -25.06 12.16 3.02
C ASN A 349 -25.12 11.43 4.38
N ASN A 350 -23.97 11.17 5.03
CA ASN A 350 -23.86 10.38 6.27
C ASN A 350 -24.35 8.91 6.15
N LYS A 351 -24.65 8.42 4.95
CA LYS A 351 -25.03 7.04 4.71
C LYS A 351 -23.81 6.13 4.82
N LYS A 352 -23.98 4.99 5.48
CA LYS A 352 -22.95 3.96 5.60
C LYS A 352 -22.77 3.25 4.26
N VAL A 353 -21.61 3.39 3.63
CA VAL A 353 -21.24 2.73 2.37
C VAL A 353 -20.01 1.86 2.56
N VAL A 354 -19.88 0.81 1.77
CA VAL A 354 -18.72 -0.08 1.84
C VAL A 354 -17.49 0.66 1.34
N TYR A 355 -16.39 0.54 2.09
CA TYR A 355 -15.09 1.14 1.76
C TYR A 355 -14.12 0.12 1.18
N GLU A 356 -14.00 -1.06 1.83
CA GLU A 356 -13.12 -2.15 1.41
C GLU A 356 -13.82 -3.50 1.57
N ALA A 357 -13.55 -4.42 0.66
CA ALA A 357 -13.83 -5.84 0.79
C ALA A 357 -12.56 -6.56 1.30
N ASN A 358 -12.62 -7.09 2.51
CA ASN A 358 -11.50 -7.79 3.14
C ASN A 358 -11.67 -9.29 2.86
N ILE A 359 -10.89 -9.78 1.93
CA ILE A 359 -10.90 -11.16 1.42
C ILE A 359 -9.54 -11.45 0.79
N SER A 360 -9.08 -12.70 0.81
CA SER A 360 -7.92 -13.09 0.02
C SER A 360 -8.26 -13.04 -1.48
N LEU A 361 -7.30 -12.70 -2.32
CA LEU A 361 -7.54 -12.66 -3.76
C LEU A 361 -7.95 -14.04 -4.32
N TYR A 362 -7.38 -15.12 -3.76
CA TYR A 362 -7.71 -16.47 -4.20
C TYR A 362 -9.17 -16.81 -3.93
N ASP A 363 -9.67 -16.49 -2.73
CA ASP A 363 -11.07 -16.74 -2.40
C ASP A 363 -12.02 -15.75 -3.08
N ALA A 364 -11.59 -14.52 -3.34
CA ALA A 364 -12.38 -13.57 -4.13
C ALA A 364 -12.69 -14.09 -5.55
N LEU A 365 -11.86 -14.97 -6.07
CA LEU A 365 -11.98 -15.59 -7.40
C LEU A 365 -12.44 -17.06 -7.33
N SER A 366 -13.02 -17.49 -6.20
CA SER A 366 -13.41 -18.89 -5.99
C SER A 366 -14.70 -19.32 -6.72
N GLY A 367 -15.35 -18.43 -7.44
CA GLY A 367 -16.57 -18.72 -8.17
C GLY A 367 -17.03 -17.55 -9.04
N THR A 368 -18.30 -17.58 -9.39
CA THR A 368 -19.02 -16.56 -10.15
C THR A 368 -20.28 -16.09 -9.40
N ILE A 369 -21.07 -15.24 -10.00
CA ILE A 369 -22.42 -14.87 -9.45
C ILE A 369 -23.31 -16.07 -9.18
N ASN A 370 -23.04 -17.21 -9.84
CA ASN A 370 -23.77 -18.47 -9.66
C ASN A 370 -23.25 -19.34 -8.50
N GLY A 371 -22.20 -18.87 -7.79
CA GLY A 371 -21.60 -19.59 -6.67
C GLY A 371 -20.17 -20.05 -6.93
N LYS A 372 -19.65 -20.86 -6.00
CA LYS A 372 -18.31 -21.45 -6.10
C LYS A 372 -18.27 -22.58 -7.11
N ASP A 373 -17.13 -22.74 -7.78
CA ASP A 373 -16.87 -23.79 -8.78
C ASP A 373 -15.42 -24.27 -8.78
N ASN A 374 -15.05 -25.10 -9.71
CA ASN A 374 -13.71 -25.70 -9.82
C ASN A 374 -12.70 -24.86 -10.60
N TYR A 375 -13.06 -23.63 -11.04
CA TYR A 375 -12.22 -22.77 -11.87
C TYR A 375 -11.50 -21.67 -11.11
N SER A 376 -11.46 -21.73 -9.79
CA SER A 376 -10.77 -20.74 -8.93
C SER A 376 -9.34 -20.48 -9.36
N TYR A 377 -8.60 -21.57 -9.63
CA TYR A 377 -7.22 -21.51 -10.09
C TYR A 377 -7.09 -20.79 -11.45
N ASN A 378 -7.95 -21.13 -12.40
CA ASN A 378 -7.93 -20.55 -13.75
C ASN A 378 -8.25 -19.04 -13.69
N ARG A 379 -9.25 -18.63 -12.91
CA ARG A 379 -9.57 -17.21 -12.72
C ARG A 379 -8.44 -16.45 -12.02
N PHE A 380 -7.84 -17.04 -11.00
CA PHE A 380 -6.70 -16.46 -10.30
C PHE A 380 -5.50 -16.24 -11.23
N TYR A 381 -5.20 -17.22 -12.07
CA TYR A 381 -4.14 -17.14 -13.06
C TYR A 381 -4.46 -16.13 -14.17
N CYS A 382 -5.69 -16.14 -14.68
CA CYS A 382 -6.17 -15.16 -15.67
C CYS A 382 -6.09 -13.73 -15.16
N ALA A 383 -6.50 -13.47 -13.91
CA ALA A 383 -6.40 -12.15 -13.29
C ALA A 383 -4.95 -11.64 -13.28
N HIS A 384 -3.99 -12.48 -12.92
CA HIS A 384 -2.57 -12.11 -12.93
C HIS A 384 -2.03 -11.90 -14.34
N ALA A 385 -2.46 -12.72 -15.32
CA ALA A 385 -2.08 -12.52 -16.71
C ALA A 385 -2.57 -11.17 -17.25
N ILE A 386 -3.82 -10.81 -16.95
CA ILE A 386 -4.37 -9.49 -17.30
C ILE A 386 -3.58 -8.37 -16.64
N MET A 387 -3.31 -8.45 -15.33
CA MET A 387 -2.49 -7.44 -14.63
C MET A 387 -1.11 -7.28 -15.27
N LEU A 388 -0.49 -8.38 -15.66
CA LEU A 388 0.83 -8.39 -16.29
C LEU A 388 0.83 -7.85 -17.72
N SER A 389 -0.30 -7.88 -18.43
CA SER A 389 -0.43 -7.33 -19.78
C SER A 389 -0.64 -5.81 -19.81
N TYR A 390 -0.98 -5.20 -18.67
CA TYR A 390 -1.22 -3.77 -18.61
C TYR A 390 0.09 -2.96 -18.60
N GLU A 391 0.01 -1.77 -19.20
CA GLU A 391 1.06 -0.77 -19.08
C GLU A 391 1.30 -0.44 -17.60
N GLY A 392 2.56 -0.37 -17.22
CA GLY A 392 2.96 -0.04 -15.86
C GLY A 392 3.73 -1.16 -15.19
N LEU A 393 3.92 -0.97 -13.90
CA LEU A 393 4.75 -1.78 -13.05
C LEU A 393 3.88 -2.79 -12.29
N PRO A 394 3.93 -4.09 -12.60
CA PRO A 394 3.13 -5.08 -11.89
C PRO A 394 3.69 -5.40 -10.51
N ALA A 395 2.79 -5.45 -9.54
CA ALA A 395 3.11 -5.66 -8.14
C ALA A 395 2.35 -6.85 -7.56
N PHE A 396 3.07 -7.74 -6.87
CA PHE A 396 2.51 -8.95 -6.28
C PHE A 396 2.51 -8.88 -4.76
N TYR A 397 1.32 -8.98 -4.18
CA TYR A 397 1.20 -9.21 -2.74
C TYR A 397 1.72 -10.61 -2.39
N ILE A 398 2.45 -10.73 -1.29
CA ILE A 398 3.07 -12.00 -0.89
C ILE A 398 2.06 -13.15 -0.80
N HIS A 399 0.86 -12.86 -0.28
CA HIS A 399 -0.20 -13.86 -0.19
C HIS A 399 -0.78 -14.26 -1.56
N SER A 400 -0.69 -13.39 -2.56
CA SER A 400 -1.03 -13.75 -3.95
C SER A 400 -0.01 -14.73 -4.54
N LEU A 401 1.28 -14.57 -4.23
CA LEU A 401 2.31 -15.53 -4.68
C LEU A 401 2.10 -16.94 -4.13
N PHE A 402 1.50 -17.05 -2.96
CA PHE A 402 1.24 -18.32 -2.30
C PHE A 402 -0.18 -18.85 -2.51
N GLY A 403 -1.04 -18.09 -3.18
CA GLY A 403 -2.46 -18.43 -3.32
C GLY A 403 -3.16 -18.57 -1.96
N THR A 404 -2.76 -17.72 -0.99
CA THR A 404 -3.26 -17.82 0.38
C THR A 404 -4.77 -17.64 0.42
N LYS A 405 -5.47 -18.54 1.12
CA LYS A 405 -6.92 -18.45 1.34
C LYS A 405 -7.27 -17.57 2.54
N ASN A 406 -8.54 -17.27 2.71
CA ASN A 406 -9.07 -16.51 3.84
C ASN A 406 -8.68 -17.17 5.18
N ASN A 407 -8.13 -16.36 6.10
CA ASN A 407 -7.87 -16.80 7.47
C ASN A 407 -9.04 -16.43 8.39
N LEU A 408 -10.11 -17.24 8.31
CA LEU A 408 -11.30 -17.03 9.14
C LEU A 408 -11.01 -17.24 10.62
N ASN A 409 -10.09 -18.15 10.97
CA ASN A 409 -9.71 -18.40 12.35
C ASN A 409 -9.05 -17.15 12.98
N LEU A 410 -8.12 -16.52 12.26
CA LEU A 410 -7.48 -15.30 12.72
C LEU A 410 -8.50 -14.15 12.83
N PHE A 411 -9.40 -14.02 11.86
CA PHE A 411 -10.49 -13.05 11.92
C PHE A 411 -11.39 -13.30 13.15
N ASN A 412 -11.78 -14.54 13.40
CA ASN A 412 -12.64 -14.89 14.54
C ASN A 412 -11.98 -14.60 15.88
N LYS A 413 -10.66 -14.79 15.97
CA LYS A 413 -9.85 -14.49 17.15
C LYS A 413 -9.67 -12.98 17.38
N THR A 414 -9.37 -12.23 16.33
CA THR A 414 -8.99 -10.81 16.44
C THR A 414 -10.15 -9.85 16.27
N LYS A 415 -11.23 -10.28 15.60
CA LYS A 415 -12.34 -9.45 15.13
C LYS A 415 -11.91 -8.30 14.19
N ILE A 416 -10.67 -8.31 13.72
CA ILE A 416 -10.14 -7.32 12.78
C ILE A 416 -10.39 -7.81 11.36
N THR A 417 -11.16 -7.07 10.57
CA THR A 417 -11.56 -7.49 9.20
C THR A 417 -10.36 -7.80 8.31
N ARG A 418 -9.30 -6.99 8.38
CA ARG A 418 -8.08 -7.17 7.58
C ARG A 418 -7.25 -8.41 7.97
N SER A 419 -7.52 -9.04 9.12
CA SER A 419 -6.86 -10.29 9.50
C SER A 419 -7.17 -11.45 8.55
N ILE A 420 -8.29 -11.36 7.82
CA ILE A 420 -8.74 -12.41 6.89
C ILE A 420 -7.76 -12.64 5.74
N ASN A 421 -7.10 -11.58 5.27
CA ASN A 421 -6.13 -11.61 4.17
C ASN A 421 -4.67 -11.35 4.62
N ARG A 422 -4.38 -11.54 5.92
CA ARG A 422 -3.07 -11.35 6.54
C ARG A 422 -2.65 -12.56 7.34
N SER A 423 -2.67 -13.74 6.69
CA SER A 423 -2.16 -14.96 7.31
C SER A 423 -0.68 -14.81 7.67
N THR A 424 -0.28 -15.46 8.76
CA THR A 424 1.11 -15.63 9.13
C THR A 424 1.57 -17.03 8.74
N TYR A 425 2.81 -17.15 8.32
CA TYR A 425 3.44 -18.42 7.99
C TYR A 425 4.78 -18.53 8.68
N ASP A 426 5.07 -19.70 9.22
CA ASP A 426 6.43 -20.04 9.56
C ASP A 426 7.27 -20.20 8.28
N TYR A 427 8.53 -19.78 8.32
CA TYR A 427 9.41 -19.88 7.16
C TYR A 427 9.67 -21.34 6.75
N ALA A 428 9.84 -22.23 7.73
CA ALA A 428 10.07 -23.64 7.46
C ALA A 428 8.85 -24.27 6.75
N ASP A 429 7.64 -23.88 7.14
CA ASP A 429 6.40 -24.35 6.53
C ASP A 429 6.28 -23.88 5.08
N ILE A 430 6.51 -22.59 4.80
CA ILE A 430 6.50 -22.08 3.43
C ILE A 430 7.55 -22.80 2.58
N LYS A 431 8.75 -23.00 3.09
CA LYS A 431 9.81 -23.73 2.39
C LYS A 431 9.40 -25.15 2.05
N LYS A 432 8.76 -25.85 3.00
CA LYS A 432 8.21 -27.20 2.79
C LYS A 432 7.11 -27.20 1.72
N MET A 433 6.15 -26.26 1.81
CA MET A 433 5.08 -26.11 0.83
C MET A 433 5.63 -25.84 -0.58
N LEU A 434 6.62 -24.96 -0.74
CA LEU A 434 7.22 -24.63 -2.03
C LEU A 434 8.01 -25.80 -2.63
N LYS A 435 8.62 -26.66 -1.81
CA LYS A 435 9.33 -27.87 -2.28
C LYS A 435 8.38 -28.98 -2.73
N CYS A 436 7.17 -29.01 -2.20
CA CYS A 436 6.17 -30.02 -2.54
C CYS A 436 5.43 -29.65 -3.82
N ASN A 437 5.82 -30.18 -4.97
CA ASN A 437 5.24 -29.84 -6.27
C ASN A 437 3.72 -30.07 -6.37
N SER A 438 3.16 -30.98 -5.59
CA SER A 438 1.72 -31.23 -5.52
C SER A 438 0.97 -30.23 -4.67
N SER A 439 1.65 -29.44 -3.83
CA SER A 439 1.00 -28.49 -2.94
C SER A 439 0.33 -27.35 -3.74
N HIS A 440 -0.77 -26.83 -3.19
CA HIS A 440 -1.47 -25.65 -3.72
C HIS A 440 -0.52 -24.46 -3.86
N THR A 441 0.26 -24.18 -2.84
CA THR A 441 1.21 -23.06 -2.80
C THR A 441 2.29 -23.18 -3.88
N SER A 442 2.89 -24.38 -4.05
CA SER A 442 3.91 -24.60 -5.08
C SER A 442 3.33 -24.44 -6.49
N LYS A 443 2.14 -24.99 -6.75
CA LYS A 443 1.46 -24.84 -8.06
C LYS A 443 1.21 -23.38 -8.41
N ILE A 444 0.64 -22.60 -7.46
CA ILE A 444 0.38 -21.17 -7.66
C ILE A 444 1.69 -20.42 -7.90
N PHE A 445 2.65 -20.59 -7.00
CA PHE A 445 3.94 -19.91 -7.08
C PHE A 445 4.64 -20.16 -8.43
N ASN A 446 4.80 -21.42 -8.83
CA ASN A 446 5.48 -21.77 -10.06
C ASN A 446 4.78 -21.20 -11.31
N ASN A 447 3.44 -21.13 -11.32
CA ASN A 447 2.72 -20.58 -12.46
C ASN A 447 2.75 -19.05 -12.50
N ILE A 448 2.71 -18.37 -11.35
CA ILE A 448 2.95 -16.91 -11.32
C ILE A 448 4.37 -16.60 -11.80
N ILE A 449 5.38 -17.39 -11.40
CA ILE A 449 6.76 -17.23 -11.89
C ILE A 449 6.85 -17.40 -13.42
N LYS A 450 6.11 -18.36 -13.99
CA LYS A 450 6.04 -18.52 -15.46
C LYS A 450 5.47 -17.27 -16.15
N LEU A 451 4.39 -16.71 -15.62
CA LEU A 451 3.81 -15.46 -16.17
C LEU A 451 4.80 -14.29 -16.08
N ILE A 452 5.50 -14.16 -14.95
CA ILE A 452 6.52 -13.11 -14.77
C ILE A 452 7.65 -13.28 -15.80
N LYS A 453 8.07 -14.52 -16.07
CA LYS A 453 9.09 -14.81 -17.11
C LYS A 453 8.61 -14.38 -18.51
N VAL A 454 7.35 -14.70 -18.87
CA VAL A 454 6.77 -14.27 -20.14
C VAL A 454 6.79 -12.74 -20.25
N ARG A 455 6.26 -12.04 -19.24
CA ARG A 455 6.26 -10.57 -19.20
C ARG A 455 7.67 -9.97 -19.36
N LYS A 456 8.66 -10.58 -18.71
CA LYS A 456 10.05 -10.13 -18.78
C LYS A 456 10.64 -10.27 -20.18
N ASN A 457 10.32 -11.34 -20.89
CA ASN A 457 10.88 -11.61 -22.21
C ASN A 457 10.21 -10.79 -23.33
N GLN A 458 9.04 -10.22 -23.07
CA GLN A 458 8.30 -9.38 -24.02
C GLN A 458 8.41 -7.87 -23.71
N ALA A 459 9.10 -7.52 -22.67
CA ALA A 459 9.45 -6.17 -22.30
C ALA A 459 10.88 -5.85 -22.77
#